data_16468dcffcb39714c28e99c8308185f3
#
_entry.id   16468dcffcb39714c28e99c8308185f3
#
_cell.length_a   1.000
_cell.length_b   1.000
_cell.length_c   1.000
_cell.angle_alpha   90.00
_cell.angle_beta   90.00
_cell.angle_gamma   90.00
#
_symmetry.space_group_name_H-M   'P 1'
#
loop_
_entity.id
_entity.type
_entity.pdbx_description
1 polymer ?
#
loop_
_entity_poly.entity_id
_entity_poly.type
_entity_poly.pdbx_seq_one_letter_code
_entity_poly.pdbx_strand_id
1 'polypeptide(L)'
;MKDTYKLILGIDPGKGGGLAVYNEKENETKAIKFMDDLCELSAVVGSIIHGFKADEIYVIIEHVHSFPTDSRPSAFSFGRNLGQWEGILASYELGKETVAPKTWQNHYDVPIIKNKYERKRWLKEIAQTMFPDIRVTLNICDALLIANYAKEMQYYKKNEKKGRKK
;
A
#
# COMPACT_ATOMS: atom_id res chain seq x y z
N MET A 1 -23.99 8.57 -1.63
CA MET A 1 -23.04 7.60 -2.23
C MET A 1 -21.70 8.30 -2.34
N LYS A 2 -20.63 7.73 -1.74
CA LYS A 2 -19.30 8.32 -1.85
C LYS A 2 -18.83 8.25 -3.30
N ASP A 3 -18.56 9.40 -3.89
CA ASP A 3 -18.20 9.46 -5.30
C ASP A 3 -16.72 9.14 -5.56
N THR A 4 -15.82 9.37 -4.59
CA THR A 4 -14.37 9.02 -4.66
C THR A 4 -13.71 9.21 -3.31
N TYR A 5 -12.69 8.41 -3.03
CA TYR A 5 -11.78 8.68 -1.92
C TYR A 5 -10.84 9.81 -2.33
N LYS A 6 -10.52 10.70 -1.37
CA LYS A 6 -9.62 11.83 -1.59
C LYS A 6 -8.16 11.46 -1.33
N LEU A 7 -7.97 10.45 -0.49
CA LEU A 7 -6.65 9.94 -0.13
C LEU A 7 -6.64 8.42 -0.24
N ILE A 8 -5.61 7.86 -0.87
CA ILE A 8 -5.42 6.41 -0.99
C ILE A 8 -4.07 6.06 -0.37
N LEU A 9 -4.10 5.15 0.59
CA LEU A 9 -2.92 4.63 1.28
C LEU A 9 -2.67 3.18 0.84
N GLY A 10 -1.50 2.92 0.29
CA GLY A 10 -1.01 1.58 -0.03
C GLY A 10 0.11 1.18 0.92
N ILE A 11 -0.03 0.04 1.61
CA ILE A 11 0.89 -0.40 2.65
C ILE A 11 1.48 -1.76 2.28
N ASP A 12 2.82 -1.84 2.22
CA ASP A 12 3.61 -3.08 2.26
C ASP A 12 4.08 -3.28 3.71
N PRO A 13 3.44 -4.20 4.49
CA PRO A 13 3.75 -4.36 5.90
C PRO A 13 4.99 -5.23 6.10
N GLY A 14 6.09 -4.61 6.46
CA GLY A 14 7.34 -5.31 6.79
C GLY A 14 8.46 -4.31 7.08
N LYS A 15 9.56 -4.77 7.69
CA LYS A 15 10.75 -3.93 7.91
C LYS A 15 11.34 -3.39 6.61
N GLY A 16 11.21 -4.15 5.54
CA GLY A 16 11.64 -3.78 4.20
C GLY A 16 10.53 -3.17 3.34
N GLY A 17 9.39 -2.86 3.93
CA GLY A 17 8.24 -2.27 3.27
C GLY A 17 8.07 -0.78 3.57
N GLY A 18 6.85 -0.28 3.36
CA GLY A 18 6.55 1.13 3.56
C GLY A 18 5.10 1.50 3.30
N LEU A 19 4.86 2.80 3.26
CA LEU A 19 3.58 3.42 2.95
C LEU A 19 3.73 4.30 1.71
N ALA A 20 2.82 4.17 0.77
CA ALA A 20 2.61 5.13 -0.30
C ALA A 20 1.25 5.79 -0.17
N VAL A 21 1.18 7.05 -0.52
CA VAL A 21 0.00 7.90 -0.39
C VAL A 21 -0.27 8.59 -1.71
N TYR A 22 -1.45 8.42 -2.26
CA TYR A 22 -1.94 9.20 -3.39
C TYR A 22 -3.00 10.20 -2.90
N ASN A 23 -2.75 11.47 -3.17
CA ASN A 23 -3.71 12.57 -2.91
C ASN A 23 -4.41 12.92 -4.22
N GLU A 24 -5.73 12.68 -4.30
CA GLU A 24 -6.51 12.92 -5.53
C GLU A 24 -6.57 14.42 -5.89
N LYS A 25 -6.70 15.29 -4.89
CA LYS A 25 -6.82 16.73 -5.11
C LYS A 25 -5.55 17.35 -5.70
N GLU A 26 -4.40 16.91 -5.21
CA GLU A 26 -3.09 17.41 -5.64
C GLU A 26 -2.55 16.61 -6.83
N ASN A 27 -3.18 15.47 -7.15
CA ASN A 27 -2.69 14.48 -8.12
C ASN A 27 -1.22 14.10 -7.85
N GLU A 28 -0.87 14.00 -6.56
CA GLU A 28 0.49 13.74 -6.09
C GLU A 28 0.60 12.39 -5.40
N THR A 29 1.71 11.71 -5.61
CA THR A 29 2.06 10.48 -4.89
C THR A 29 3.32 10.72 -4.07
N LYS A 30 3.28 10.29 -2.80
CA LYS A 30 4.44 10.30 -1.89
C LYS A 30 4.62 8.90 -1.32
N ALA A 31 5.85 8.55 -0.91
CA ALA A 31 6.10 7.28 -0.24
C ALA A 31 7.19 7.42 0.83
N ILE A 32 7.03 6.66 1.89
CA ILE A 32 7.97 6.54 3.00
C ILE A 32 8.26 5.07 3.28
N LYS A 33 9.49 4.79 3.70
CA LYS A 33 9.86 3.46 4.22
C LYS A 33 9.25 3.24 5.61
N PHE A 34 9.06 1.98 5.98
CA PHE A 34 8.70 1.63 7.36
C PHE A 34 9.72 2.20 8.37
N MET A 35 9.23 2.65 9.51
CA MET A 35 10.01 3.17 10.63
C MET A 35 9.86 2.23 11.83
N ASP A 36 10.98 1.86 12.46
CA ASP A 36 10.96 0.99 13.65
C ASP A 36 10.40 1.71 14.90
N ASP A 37 10.51 3.05 14.95
CA ASP A 37 9.87 3.86 15.99
C ASP A 37 8.38 4.03 15.68
N LEU A 38 7.57 3.39 16.52
CA LEU A 38 6.11 3.39 16.34
C LEU A 38 5.49 4.76 16.57
N CYS A 39 6.04 5.56 17.48
CA CYS A 39 5.55 6.91 17.75
C CYS A 39 5.83 7.82 16.54
N GLU A 40 7.03 7.73 15.96
CA GLU A 40 7.39 8.47 14.76
C GLU A 40 6.51 8.06 13.58
N LEU A 41 6.34 6.75 13.35
CA LEU A 41 5.48 6.23 12.28
C LEU A 41 4.02 6.69 12.44
N SER A 42 3.49 6.62 13.67
CA SER A 42 2.13 7.09 13.96
C SER A 42 1.98 8.59 13.74
N ALA A 43 2.95 9.40 14.17
CA ALA A 43 2.94 10.84 13.96
C ALA A 43 2.98 11.22 12.47
N VAL A 44 3.78 10.50 11.68
CA VAL A 44 3.83 10.71 10.22
C VAL A 44 2.51 10.33 9.56
N VAL A 45 1.90 9.20 9.93
CA VAL A 45 0.57 8.81 9.42
C VAL A 45 -0.46 9.87 9.81
N GLY A 46 -0.49 10.33 11.07
CA GLY A 46 -1.38 11.40 11.53
C GLY A 46 -1.22 12.70 10.74
N SER A 47 0.01 13.09 10.43
CA SER A 47 0.30 14.26 9.59
C SER A 47 -0.23 14.11 8.16
N ILE A 48 -0.09 12.91 7.57
CA ILE A 48 -0.56 12.61 6.21
C ILE A 48 -2.08 12.70 6.11
N ILE A 49 -2.80 12.17 7.10
CA ILE A 49 -4.26 12.12 7.09
C ILE A 49 -4.92 13.38 7.64
N HIS A 50 -4.12 14.32 8.16
CA HIS A 50 -4.64 15.57 8.73
C HIS A 50 -5.50 16.35 7.71
N GLY A 51 -6.68 16.75 8.13
CA GLY A 51 -7.64 17.46 7.29
C GLY A 51 -8.53 16.59 6.41
N PHE A 52 -8.37 15.25 6.46
CA PHE A 52 -9.27 14.30 5.81
C PHE A 52 -10.16 13.60 6.84
N LYS A 53 -11.41 13.31 6.45
CA LYS A 53 -12.28 12.45 7.25
C LYS A 53 -11.93 10.99 7.00
N ALA A 54 -12.09 10.13 8.00
CA ALA A 54 -11.78 8.70 7.87
C ALA A 54 -12.48 8.05 6.67
N ASP A 55 -13.68 8.50 6.38
CA ASP A 55 -14.46 8.01 5.25
C ASP A 55 -14.01 8.56 3.88
N GLU A 56 -13.14 9.55 3.81
CA GLU A 56 -12.51 10.06 2.60
C GLU A 56 -11.18 9.36 2.28
N ILE A 57 -10.72 8.48 3.18
CA ILE A 57 -9.44 7.77 3.08
C ILE A 57 -9.71 6.31 2.71
N TYR A 58 -9.05 5.82 1.68
CA TYR A 58 -9.04 4.40 1.33
C TYR A 58 -7.70 3.79 1.67
N VAL A 59 -7.71 2.77 2.50
CA VAL A 59 -6.50 2.05 2.90
C VAL A 59 -6.51 0.65 2.34
N ILE A 60 -5.44 0.29 1.65
CA ILE A 60 -5.17 -1.06 1.20
C ILE A 60 -3.81 -1.52 1.74
N ILE A 61 -3.79 -2.69 2.35
CA ILE A 61 -2.60 -3.31 2.91
C ILE A 61 -2.34 -4.67 2.27
N GLU A 62 -1.09 -4.97 1.95
CA GLU A 62 -0.76 -6.30 1.45
C GLU A 62 -1.08 -7.37 2.50
N HIS A 63 -1.77 -8.42 2.07
CA HIS A 63 -2.06 -9.57 2.92
C HIS A 63 -0.80 -10.40 3.12
N VAL A 64 -0.21 -10.30 4.29
CA VAL A 64 0.93 -11.12 4.69
C VAL A 64 0.47 -12.26 5.60
N HIS A 65 1.08 -13.42 5.42
CA HIS A 65 0.90 -14.58 6.28
C HIS A 65 2.24 -15.32 6.42
N SER A 66 2.40 -16.02 7.52
CA SER A 66 3.56 -16.90 7.70
C SER A 66 3.35 -18.23 6.99
N PHE A 67 4.40 -18.73 6.36
CA PHE A 67 4.42 -20.08 5.81
C PHE A 67 5.02 -21.06 6.83
N PRO A 68 4.65 -22.36 6.79
CA PRO A 68 5.27 -23.39 7.64
C PRO A 68 6.80 -23.47 7.50
N THR A 69 7.33 -22.99 6.37
CA THR A 69 8.77 -22.94 6.08
C THR A 69 9.48 -21.69 6.61
N ASP A 70 8.73 -20.70 7.10
CA ASP A 70 9.33 -19.48 7.67
C ASP A 70 10.00 -19.80 9.01
N SER A 71 11.14 -19.17 9.25
CA SER A 71 11.74 -19.24 10.58
C SER A 71 10.85 -18.54 11.62
N ARG A 72 10.87 -19.04 12.86
CA ARG A 72 10.12 -18.41 13.96
C ARG A 72 10.39 -16.90 14.11
N PRO A 73 11.66 -16.43 14.03
CA PRO A 73 11.93 -14.98 14.06
C PRO A 73 11.30 -14.22 12.91
N SER A 74 11.28 -14.79 11.69
CA SER A 74 10.65 -14.15 10.53
C SER A 74 9.15 -14.05 10.71
N ALA A 75 8.48 -15.13 11.10
CA ALA A 75 7.04 -15.17 11.34
C ALA A 75 6.63 -14.16 12.43
N PHE A 76 7.39 -14.11 13.54
CA PHE A 76 7.17 -13.13 14.61
C PHE A 76 7.35 -11.70 14.13
N SER A 77 8.40 -11.42 13.35
CA SER A 77 8.67 -10.09 12.79
C SER A 77 7.55 -9.64 11.85
N PHE A 78 7.07 -10.53 10.98
CA PHE A 78 5.94 -10.23 10.09
C PHE A 78 4.66 -9.91 10.86
N GLY A 79 4.29 -10.78 11.82
CA GLY A 79 3.10 -10.56 12.64
C GLY A 79 3.17 -9.25 13.44
N ARG A 80 4.35 -8.95 14.00
CA ARG A 80 4.57 -7.69 14.73
C ARG A 80 4.39 -6.47 13.82
N ASN A 81 5.03 -6.45 12.64
CA ASN A 81 4.93 -5.31 11.72
C ASN A 81 3.49 -5.12 11.22
N LEU A 82 2.79 -6.20 10.87
CA LEU A 82 1.38 -6.12 10.49
C LEU A 82 0.54 -5.54 11.64
N GLY A 83 0.71 -6.06 12.86
CA GLY A 83 -0.01 -5.56 14.04
C GLY A 83 0.28 -4.08 14.37
N GLN A 84 1.51 -3.61 14.12
CA GLN A 84 1.86 -2.19 14.24
C GLN A 84 1.06 -1.32 13.27
N TRP A 85 0.99 -1.68 11.99
CA TRP A 85 0.16 -0.98 11.01
C TRP A 85 -1.31 -1.02 11.39
N GLU A 86 -1.83 -2.20 11.77
CA GLU A 86 -3.22 -2.35 12.18
C GLU A 86 -3.56 -1.50 13.41
N GLY A 87 -2.67 -1.45 14.40
CA GLY A 87 -2.82 -0.61 15.58
C GLY A 87 -2.84 0.88 15.26
N ILE A 88 -1.94 1.35 14.39
CA ILE A 88 -1.92 2.75 13.93
C ILE A 88 -3.21 3.08 13.18
N LEU A 89 -3.62 2.26 12.21
CA LEU A 89 -4.85 2.50 11.46
C LEU A 89 -6.08 2.53 12.36
N ALA A 90 -6.16 1.61 13.33
CA ALA A 90 -7.25 1.56 14.29
C ALA A 90 -7.29 2.80 15.21
N SER A 91 -6.13 3.32 15.63
CA SER A 91 -6.06 4.53 16.47
C SER A 91 -6.57 5.79 15.77
N TYR A 92 -6.57 5.79 14.44
CA TYR A 92 -7.15 6.85 13.61
C TYR A 92 -8.52 6.49 13.01
N GLU A 93 -9.14 5.40 13.50
CA GLU A 93 -10.45 4.91 13.03
C GLU A 93 -10.51 4.62 11.52
N LEU A 94 -9.35 4.28 10.93
CA LEU A 94 -9.25 3.97 9.50
C LEU A 94 -9.57 2.51 9.23
N GLY A 95 -10.62 2.28 8.44
CA GLY A 95 -10.89 0.96 7.86
C GLY A 95 -9.84 0.60 6.81
N LYS A 96 -9.56 -0.69 6.64
CA LYS A 96 -8.62 -1.20 5.64
C LYS A 96 -9.20 -2.34 4.83
N GLU A 97 -8.81 -2.44 3.57
CA GLU A 97 -8.95 -3.65 2.76
C GLU A 97 -7.59 -4.36 2.64
N THR A 98 -7.61 -5.66 2.43
CA THR A 98 -6.40 -6.44 2.22
C THR A 98 -6.31 -6.92 0.79
N VAL A 99 -5.11 -6.99 0.23
CA VAL A 99 -4.85 -7.51 -1.12
C VAL A 99 -3.75 -8.57 -1.09
N ALA A 100 -4.00 -9.71 -1.72
CA ALA A 100 -2.97 -10.74 -1.84
C ALA A 100 -1.83 -10.28 -2.78
N PRO A 101 -0.57 -10.63 -2.48
CA PRO A 101 0.58 -10.26 -3.33
C PRO A 101 0.37 -10.64 -4.79
N LYS A 102 -0.12 -11.84 -5.06
CA LYS A 102 -0.39 -12.31 -6.42
C LYS A 102 -1.42 -11.43 -7.16
N THR A 103 -2.41 -10.91 -6.45
CA THR A 103 -3.50 -10.12 -7.06
C THR A 103 -2.98 -8.81 -7.62
N TRP A 104 -2.28 -8.02 -6.83
CA TRP A 104 -1.78 -6.73 -7.30
C TRP A 104 -0.57 -6.89 -8.23
N GLN A 105 0.28 -7.92 -8.04
CA GLN A 105 1.39 -8.19 -8.95
C GLN A 105 0.92 -8.61 -10.34
N ASN A 106 -0.13 -9.44 -10.45
CA ASN A 106 -0.71 -9.81 -11.74
C ASN A 106 -1.27 -8.60 -12.51
N HIS A 107 -1.71 -7.55 -11.80
CA HIS A 107 -2.17 -6.31 -12.42
C HIS A 107 -1.08 -5.59 -13.22
N TYR A 108 0.18 -5.81 -12.87
CA TYR A 108 1.36 -5.24 -13.55
C TYR A 108 2.06 -6.26 -14.45
N ASP A 109 1.40 -7.37 -14.79
CA ASP A 109 1.97 -8.45 -15.63
C ASP A 109 3.32 -8.95 -15.12
N VAL A 110 3.48 -9.01 -13.78
CA VAL A 110 4.73 -9.49 -13.18
C VAL A 110 4.98 -10.93 -13.59
N PRO A 111 6.07 -11.22 -14.31
CA PRO A 111 6.37 -12.57 -14.73
C PRO A 111 6.65 -13.49 -13.54
N ILE A 112 6.58 -14.80 -13.76
CA ILE A 112 6.87 -15.80 -12.73
C ILE A 112 8.39 -15.82 -12.47
N ILE A 113 8.84 -14.98 -11.53
CA ILE A 113 10.24 -14.90 -11.10
C ILE A 113 10.37 -15.64 -9.77
N LYS A 114 11.07 -16.80 -9.77
CA LYS A 114 11.30 -17.59 -8.55
C LYS A 114 12.22 -16.90 -7.56
N ASN A 115 13.24 -16.21 -8.05
CA ASN A 115 14.18 -15.49 -7.22
C ASN A 115 13.53 -14.22 -6.64
N LYS A 116 13.45 -14.17 -5.30
CA LYS A 116 12.82 -13.06 -4.58
C LYS A 116 13.49 -11.70 -4.87
N TYR A 117 14.82 -11.68 -4.97
CA TYR A 117 15.57 -10.43 -5.21
C TYR A 117 15.35 -9.92 -6.63
N GLU A 118 15.38 -10.81 -7.62
CA GLU A 118 15.11 -10.44 -9.02
C GLU A 118 13.69 -9.91 -9.16
N ARG A 119 12.71 -10.58 -8.57
CA ARG A 119 11.32 -10.11 -8.56
C ARG A 119 11.19 -8.72 -7.93
N LYS A 120 11.85 -8.49 -6.77
CA LYS A 120 11.82 -7.18 -6.10
C LYS A 120 12.48 -6.08 -6.94
N ARG A 121 13.55 -6.39 -7.65
CA ARG A 121 14.20 -5.45 -8.58
C ARG A 121 13.29 -5.12 -9.75
N TRP A 122 12.64 -6.12 -10.33
CA TRP A 122 11.68 -5.94 -11.41
C TRP A 122 10.50 -5.04 -10.99
N LEU A 123 9.92 -5.27 -9.83
CA LEU A 123 8.87 -4.41 -9.26
C LEU A 123 9.36 -2.98 -9.02
N LYS A 124 10.59 -2.81 -8.58
CA LYS A 124 11.20 -1.48 -8.45
C LYS A 124 11.33 -0.76 -9.79
N GLU A 125 11.71 -1.45 -10.85
CA GLU A 125 11.83 -0.87 -12.20
C GLU A 125 10.47 -0.41 -12.73
N ILE A 126 9.43 -1.20 -12.55
CA ILE A 126 8.05 -0.79 -12.87
C ILE A 126 7.67 0.46 -12.09
N ALA A 127 7.83 0.42 -10.77
CA ALA A 127 7.48 1.57 -9.93
C ALA A 127 8.28 2.82 -10.33
N GLN A 128 9.57 2.70 -10.66
CA GLN A 128 10.38 3.83 -11.12
C GLN A 128 9.90 4.40 -12.46
N THR A 129 9.43 3.55 -13.36
CA THR A 129 8.86 3.99 -14.64
C THR A 129 7.53 4.73 -14.44
N MET A 130 6.70 4.25 -13.51
CA MET A 130 5.39 4.86 -13.22
C MET A 130 5.50 6.15 -12.40
N PHE A 131 6.54 6.27 -11.58
CA PHE A 131 6.77 7.40 -10.69
C PHE A 131 8.15 8.02 -10.92
N PRO A 132 8.38 8.67 -12.08
CA PRO A 132 9.70 9.16 -12.47
C PRO A 132 10.25 10.24 -11.51
N ASP A 133 9.38 11.01 -10.88
CA ASP A 133 9.74 12.08 -9.96
C ASP A 133 10.07 11.58 -8.53
N ILE A 134 9.81 10.30 -8.25
CA ILE A 134 10.12 9.68 -6.96
C ILE A 134 11.41 8.85 -7.11
N ARG A 135 12.37 9.04 -6.21
CA ARG A 135 13.52 8.13 -6.10
C ARG A 135 13.05 6.80 -5.49
N VAL A 136 12.61 5.88 -6.33
CA VAL A 136 12.08 4.59 -5.88
C VAL A 136 13.19 3.71 -5.31
N THR A 137 12.96 3.20 -4.11
CA THR A 137 13.82 2.23 -3.42
C THR A 137 13.14 0.87 -3.33
N LEU A 138 13.88 -0.18 -2.96
CA LEU A 138 13.31 -1.51 -2.73
C LEU A 138 12.30 -1.53 -1.55
N ASN A 139 12.39 -0.56 -0.63
CA ASN A 139 11.50 -0.49 0.52
C ASN A 139 10.11 0.10 0.18
N ILE A 140 10.04 0.99 -0.81
CA ILE A 140 8.80 1.70 -1.12
C ILE A 140 8.15 1.26 -2.44
N CYS A 141 8.83 0.47 -3.26
CA CYS A 141 8.32 0.10 -4.58
C CYS A 141 6.99 -0.66 -4.51
N ASP A 142 6.86 -1.63 -3.60
CA ASP A 142 5.63 -2.41 -3.48
C ASP A 142 4.49 -1.54 -2.94
N ALA A 143 4.74 -0.69 -1.94
CA ALA A 143 3.74 0.25 -1.43
C ALA A 143 3.23 1.21 -2.52
N LEU A 144 4.12 1.73 -3.38
CA LEU A 144 3.76 2.57 -4.52
C LEU A 144 2.85 1.83 -5.51
N LEU A 145 3.21 0.59 -5.87
CA LEU A 145 2.43 -0.24 -6.77
C LEU A 145 1.07 -0.63 -6.17
N ILE A 146 1.03 -0.94 -4.86
CA ILE A 146 -0.20 -1.24 -4.14
C ILE A 146 -1.13 -0.01 -4.11
N ALA A 147 -0.61 1.18 -3.84
CA ALA A 147 -1.39 2.42 -3.85
C ALA A 147 -1.95 2.72 -5.24
N ASN A 148 -1.14 2.54 -6.30
CA ASN A 148 -1.60 2.74 -7.67
C ASN A 148 -2.64 1.68 -8.09
N TYR A 149 -2.44 0.41 -7.75
CA TYR A 149 -3.43 -0.64 -7.92
C TYR A 149 -4.77 -0.26 -7.30
N ALA A 150 -4.75 0.21 -6.05
CA ALA A 150 -5.94 0.67 -5.35
C ALA A 150 -6.63 1.84 -6.06
N LYS A 151 -5.87 2.82 -6.53
CA LYS A 151 -6.35 3.96 -7.31
C LYS A 151 -7.10 3.50 -8.56
N GLU A 152 -6.50 2.61 -9.34
CA GLU A 152 -7.09 2.09 -10.56
C GLU A 152 -8.35 1.26 -10.29
N MET A 153 -8.33 0.39 -9.27
CA MET A 153 -9.50 -0.39 -8.88
C MET A 153 -10.68 0.49 -8.43
N GLN A 154 -10.44 1.60 -7.73
CA GLN A 154 -11.48 2.55 -7.37
C GLN A 154 -12.04 3.28 -8.61
N TYR A 155 -11.20 3.61 -9.57
CA TYR A 155 -11.60 4.20 -10.83
C TYR A 155 -12.49 3.26 -11.65
N TYR A 156 -12.15 1.97 -11.78
CA TYR A 156 -12.97 0.96 -12.47
C TYR A 156 -14.32 0.77 -11.78
N LYS A 157 -14.37 0.59 -10.47
CA LYS A 157 -15.62 0.47 -9.70
C LYS A 157 -16.57 1.67 -9.91
N LYS A 158 -16.02 2.87 -10.06
CA LYS A 158 -16.79 4.10 -10.34
C LYS A 158 -17.42 4.07 -11.73
N ASN A 159 -16.68 3.64 -12.75
CA ASN A 159 -17.15 3.61 -14.13
C ASN A 159 -18.18 2.52 -14.39
N GLU A 160 -18.03 1.33 -13.80
CA GLU A 160 -19.05 0.27 -13.88
C GLU A 160 -20.41 0.71 -13.31
N LYS A 161 -20.40 1.45 -12.20
CA LYS A 161 -21.63 1.98 -11.59
C LYS A 161 -22.31 3.03 -12.46
N LYS A 162 -21.56 3.81 -13.24
CA LYS A 162 -22.11 4.78 -14.20
C LYS A 162 -22.71 4.10 -15.43
N GLY A 163 -22.09 3.01 -15.92
CA GLY A 163 -22.58 2.25 -17.07
C GLY A 163 -23.89 1.47 -16.80
N ARG A 164 -24.12 1.06 -15.55
CA ARG A 164 -25.37 0.35 -15.15
C ARG A 164 -26.55 1.27 -14.90
N LYS A 165 -26.36 2.59 -14.95
CA LYS A 165 -27.43 3.59 -14.77
C LYS A 165 -27.99 4.17 -16.10
N LYS A 166 -27.52 3.66 -17.22
CA LYS A 166 -28.06 3.93 -18.57
C LYS A 166 -28.86 2.72 -19.03
#